data_d5a62c5eae567e2a3ef1a80206849ba1
#
_entry.id   d5a62c5eae567e2a3ef1a80206849ba1
#
_cell.length_a   1.000
_cell.length_b   1.000
_cell.length_c   1.000
_cell.angle_alpha   90.00
_cell.angle_beta   90.00
_cell.angle_gamma   90.00
#
_symmetry.space_group_name_H-M   'P 1'
#
loop_
_entity.id
_entity.type
_entity.pdbx_description
1 polymer ?
#
loop_
_entity_poly.entity_id
_entity_poly.type
_entity_poly.pdbx_seq_one_letter_code
_entity_poly.pdbx_strand_id
1 'polypeptide(L)'
;MNYELKSTFHFSLFTFHSSLFTFHFSLIQRTMNWQDIYKDLNSTFSTKEARPVIGITGNYNQETCTLAEGYYQSVLKAGGTPFIIPPFYETDRLGELLDRLDGIIFSGGGDINPLLLGEEPIKELHSITPERDLQELLLARLAYDRQIPMLGICKGIQIINAALGGTNYQDIHTQMEGIRIKHSQDQDRRYPSHQVSITDGSILAKLFGTELAVNSFHHQACKTTAPCLTVTAMSTDGVIEAVESNEFKSILGVQWHPETYILRNSTDMLPIFEWLVSESAEFKQAKKLHTNIITLDSHCDTPMFFPQGINFASRDPKILVDLHKMTEGHLDASIMVAYLEQQERDEASLQNATAKANQILTQIEEMVAKNCTAVDIAYTPDDLWRLKRAGKRAIMLGIENGYAIGNDIHNVEAFRQRGVVYMTLCHNGDNDICDSARGNHEHGGVSEFGKQVIAEMNRVGMMVDLSHAAEASFYDALQLSQTPIVCSHSSARALCDHPRNLTDDQMRALAKAGGVAQVTLYHGFLVKDSVDFNPNCQLSTVNCQLSTVNCQHEATILDAIDHLNHMVNIMGIEHVGIGTDFDGDGGIRGCASASELINFTRRLLRERYTEEQIQMIWGGNFLRIMKQVQNGMK
;
A
#
# COMPACT_ATOMS: atom_id res chain seq x y z
N MET A 1 40.23 34.81 12.87
CA MET A 1 40.12 34.64 11.40
C MET A 1 38.75 34.03 11.15
N ASN A 2 37.83 34.94 10.81
CA ASN A 2 36.40 34.58 10.56
C ASN A 2 36.29 34.03 9.15
N TYR A 3 35.55 32.93 9.00
CA TYR A 3 34.91 32.56 7.73
C TYR A 3 33.41 32.32 7.97
N GLU A 4 32.62 33.36 7.66
CA GLU A 4 31.20 33.26 7.42
C GLU A 4 30.97 32.53 6.09
N LEU A 5 30.25 31.42 6.12
CA LEU A 5 29.64 30.81 4.92
C LEU A 5 28.19 31.23 4.85
N LYS A 6 27.90 32.21 4.03
CA LYS A 6 26.54 32.57 3.60
C LYS A 6 26.04 31.51 2.65
N SER A 7 25.01 30.74 3.08
CA SER A 7 24.20 29.91 2.21
C SER A 7 23.13 30.77 1.53
N THR A 8 23.37 31.12 0.27
CA THR A 8 22.39 31.75 -0.60
C THR A 8 21.56 30.63 -1.27
N PHE A 9 20.38 30.37 -0.74
CA PHE A 9 19.38 29.56 -1.44
C PHE A 9 18.76 30.39 -2.57
N HIS A 10 18.96 29.98 -3.80
CA HIS A 10 18.31 30.55 -4.97
C HIS A 10 16.83 30.16 -5.02
N PHE A 11 15.97 31.07 -4.56
CA PHE A 11 14.56 31.14 -4.95
C PHE A 11 14.51 31.77 -6.36
N SER A 12 14.51 30.98 -7.39
CA SER A 12 14.36 31.47 -8.76
C SER A 12 13.87 30.37 -9.70
N LEU A 13 12.58 29.98 -9.52
CA LEU A 13 11.87 29.18 -10.55
C LEU A 13 10.33 29.29 -10.47
N PHE A 14 9.78 30.10 -9.59
CA PHE A 14 8.31 30.21 -9.43
C PHE A 14 7.62 31.42 -10.06
N THR A 15 8.36 32.35 -10.64
CA THR A 15 7.78 33.60 -11.19
C THR A 15 7.41 33.53 -12.68
N PHE A 16 7.67 32.43 -13.38
CA PHE A 16 7.38 32.35 -14.83
C PHE A 16 6.04 31.70 -15.19
N HIS A 17 5.32 31.11 -14.24
CA HIS A 17 4.05 30.42 -14.54
C HIS A 17 2.79 31.24 -14.38
N SER A 18 2.81 32.31 -13.58
CA SER A 18 1.63 33.18 -13.42
C SER A 18 1.36 34.10 -14.64
N SER A 19 2.38 34.43 -15.41
CA SER A 19 2.23 35.27 -16.59
C SER A 19 1.60 34.55 -17.79
N LEU A 20 1.78 33.24 -17.91
CA LEU A 20 1.17 32.44 -18.98
C LEU A 20 -0.34 32.21 -18.74
N PHE A 21 -0.78 32.10 -17.49
CA PHE A 21 -2.19 31.86 -17.17
C PHE A 21 -3.05 33.13 -17.32
N THR A 22 -2.53 34.27 -16.92
CA THR A 22 -3.18 35.59 -17.19
C THR A 22 -3.17 35.91 -18.67
N PHE A 23 -2.18 35.48 -19.42
CA PHE A 23 -2.12 35.64 -20.88
C PHE A 23 -3.20 34.79 -21.59
N HIS A 24 -3.50 33.59 -21.11
CA HIS A 24 -4.54 32.73 -21.70
C HIS A 24 -5.96 33.26 -21.49
N PHE A 25 -6.28 33.80 -20.30
CA PHE A 25 -7.61 34.36 -20.04
C PHE A 25 -7.86 35.70 -20.76
N SER A 26 -6.82 36.54 -20.92
CA SER A 26 -6.94 37.80 -21.70
C SER A 26 -7.00 37.55 -23.21
N LEU A 27 -6.51 36.39 -23.69
CA LEU A 27 -6.59 35.99 -25.11
C LEU A 27 -8.00 35.50 -25.51
N ILE A 28 -8.79 34.95 -24.56
CA ILE A 28 -10.21 34.57 -24.81
C ILE A 28 -11.11 35.80 -25.01
N GLN A 29 -10.75 36.98 -24.54
CA GLN A 29 -11.46 38.23 -24.84
C GLN A 29 -11.11 38.85 -26.20
N ARG A 30 -10.06 38.39 -26.89
CA ARG A 30 -9.89 38.66 -28.32
C ARG A 30 -10.58 37.52 -29.08
N THR A 31 -11.38 37.86 -30.07
CA THR A 31 -12.07 36.96 -31.00
C THR A 31 -11.12 35.95 -31.63
N MET A 32 -10.59 34.98 -30.83
CA MET A 32 -9.81 33.89 -31.35
C MET A 32 -10.76 32.87 -31.96
N ASN A 33 -10.52 32.57 -33.22
CA ASN A 33 -11.19 31.45 -33.88
C ASN A 33 -10.75 30.14 -33.24
N TRP A 34 -11.68 29.22 -32.93
CA TRP A 34 -11.38 27.94 -32.32
C TRP A 34 -10.37 27.11 -33.17
N GLN A 35 -10.35 27.31 -34.50
CA GLN A 35 -9.37 26.65 -35.37
C GLN A 35 -7.93 27.08 -35.09
N ASP A 36 -7.70 28.32 -34.67
CA ASP A 36 -6.37 28.82 -34.32
C ASP A 36 -5.91 28.21 -33.00
N ILE A 37 -6.81 28.09 -32.00
CA ILE A 37 -6.56 27.36 -30.75
C ILE A 37 -6.27 25.90 -31.04
N TYR A 38 -7.05 25.25 -31.93
CA TYR A 38 -6.83 23.87 -32.32
C TYR A 38 -5.47 23.66 -32.96
N LYS A 39 -5.06 24.52 -33.89
CA LYS A 39 -3.74 24.48 -34.51
C LYS A 39 -2.62 24.61 -33.48
N ASP A 40 -2.76 25.56 -32.55
CA ASP A 40 -1.77 25.79 -31.49
C ASP A 40 -1.62 24.57 -30.59
N LEU A 41 -2.74 23.97 -30.14
CA LEU A 41 -2.75 22.74 -29.35
C LEU A 41 -2.08 21.55 -30.06
N ASN A 42 -2.12 21.50 -31.40
CA ASN A 42 -1.52 20.42 -32.19
C ASN A 42 -0.17 20.80 -32.83
N SER A 43 0.32 22.03 -32.62
CA SER A 43 1.56 22.51 -33.23
C SER A 43 2.82 21.84 -32.64
N THR A 44 2.75 21.42 -31.39
CA THR A 44 3.91 20.84 -30.69
C THR A 44 3.48 19.59 -29.92
N PHE A 45 4.16 18.47 -30.14
CA PHE A 45 3.97 17.26 -29.34
C PHE A 45 4.44 17.51 -27.91
N SER A 46 3.53 17.31 -26.94
CA SER A 46 3.88 17.47 -25.53
C SER A 46 4.62 16.24 -24.99
N THR A 47 5.84 16.45 -24.53
CA THR A 47 6.62 15.45 -23.79
C THR A 47 6.39 15.51 -22.27
N LYS A 48 5.53 16.43 -21.80
CA LYS A 48 5.23 16.58 -20.38
C LYS A 48 4.38 15.40 -19.90
N GLU A 49 4.67 14.91 -18.70
CA GLU A 49 3.83 13.92 -18.06
C GLU A 49 2.37 14.40 -17.93
N ALA A 50 1.45 13.46 -18.15
CA ALA A 50 0.04 13.76 -18.01
C ALA A 50 -0.29 14.11 -16.55
N ARG A 51 -1.03 15.19 -16.34
CA ARG A 51 -1.51 15.61 -15.01
C ARG A 51 -2.37 14.51 -14.36
N PRO A 52 -2.42 14.43 -13.02
CA PRO A 52 -3.30 13.47 -12.37
C PRO A 52 -4.77 13.80 -12.65
N VAL A 53 -5.57 12.75 -12.81
CA VAL A 53 -7.01 12.84 -13.01
C VAL A 53 -7.71 12.75 -11.66
N ILE A 54 -8.42 13.82 -11.28
CA ILE A 54 -9.13 13.92 -10.02
C ILE A 54 -10.63 13.77 -10.27
N GLY A 55 -11.21 12.65 -9.80
CA GLY A 55 -12.65 12.46 -9.78
C GLY A 55 -13.31 13.40 -8.76
N ILE A 56 -14.46 13.99 -9.09
CA ILE A 56 -15.23 14.85 -8.18
C ILE A 56 -16.67 14.37 -8.21
N THR A 57 -17.23 13.93 -7.09
CA THR A 57 -18.62 13.47 -7.04
C THR A 57 -19.58 14.63 -7.25
N GLY A 58 -20.54 14.45 -8.16
CA GLY A 58 -21.56 15.46 -8.50
C GLY A 58 -22.80 15.34 -7.64
N ASN A 59 -23.52 16.46 -7.48
CA ASN A 59 -24.86 16.45 -6.92
C ASN A 59 -25.88 15.93 -7.93
N TYR A 60 -26.95 15.33 -7.44
CA TYR A 60 -28.07 14.87 -8.25
C TYR A 60 -29.33 15.66 -7.89
N ASN A 61 -29.96 16.23 -8.90
CA ASN A 61 -31.22 16.93 -8.77
C ASN A 61 -32.20 16.35 -9.80
N GLN A 62 -32.89 15.28 -9.41
CA GLN A 62 -33.93 14.52 -10.12
C GLN A 62 -33.57 14.10 -11.55
N GLU A 63 -33.05 14.99 -12.39
CA GLU A 63 -32.76 14.70 -13.81
C GLU A 63 -31.37 15.23 -14.23
N THR A 64 -30.67 15.94 -13.36
CA THR A 64 -29.41 16.58 -13.70
C THR A 64 -28.32 16.30 -12.67
N CYS A 65 -27.11 16.00 -13.18
CA CYS A 65 -25.90 16.05 -12.37
C CYS A 65 -25.36 17.49 -12.37
N THR A 66 -25.12 18.05 -11.18
CA THR A 66 -24.59 19.42 -11.00
C THR A 66 -23.37 19.40 -10.10
N LEU A 67 -22.43 20.32 -10.34
CA LEU A 67 -21.26 20.54 -9.50
C LEU A 67 -20.95 22.03 -9.41
N ALA A 68 -20.72 22.55 -8.20
CA ALA A 68 -20.32 23.93 -8.02
C ALA A 68 -18.94 24.21 -8.66
N GLU A 69 -18.81 25.35 -9.31
CA GLU A 69 -17.62 25.74 -10.08
C GLU A 69 -16.33 25.70 -9.24
N GLY A 70 -16.40 26.06 -7.98
CA GLY A 70 -15.24 26.12 -7.08
C GLY A 70 -14.45 24.82 -7.00
N TYR A 71 -15.11 23.65 -7.04
CA TYR A 71 -14.45 22.34 -6.98
C TYR A 71 -13.49 22.13 -8.15
N TYR A 72 -13.99 22.18 -9.39
CA TYR A 72 -13.15 21.91 -10.56
C TYR A 72 -12.16 23.04 -10.85
N GLN A 73 -12.48 24.28 -10.54
CA GLN A 73 -11.54 25.40 -10.66
C GLN A 73 -10.37 25.28 -9.69
N SER A 74 -10.61 24.83 -8.46
CA SER A 74 -9.56 24.57 -7.49
C SER A 74 -8.62 23.44 -7.95
N VAL A 75 -9.16 22.35 -8.49
CA VAL A 75 -8.36 21.25 -9.07
C VAL A 75 -7.53 21.73 -10.25
N LEU A 76 -8.11 22.50 -11.18
CA LEU A 76 -7.39 23.08 -12.32
C LEU A 76 -6.24 23.96 -11.87
N LYS A 77 -6.49 24.84 -10.87
CA LYS A 77 -5.49 25.77 -10.37
C LYS A 77 -4.38 25.06 -9.58
N ALA A 78 -4.71 23.98 -8.89
CA ALA A 78 -3.73 23.10 -8.25
C ALA A 78 -2.91 22.24 -9.23
N GLY A 79 -3.25 22.26 -10.52
CA GLY A 79 -2.51 21.54 -11.57
C GLY A 79 -3.04 20.15 -11.91
N GLY A 80 -4.20 19.75 -11.36
CA GLY A 80 -4.88 18.50 -11.69
C GLY A 80 -5.80 18.62 -12.91
N THR A 81 -6.32 17.48 -13.38
CA THR A 81 -7.35 17.38 -14.41
C THR A 81 -8.66 16.91 -13.77
N PRO A 82 -9.69 17.77 -13.64
CA PRO A 82 -10.94 17.37 -13.00
C PRO A 82 -11.78 16.47 -13.90
N PHE A 83 -12.42 15.46 -13.29
CA PHE A 83 -13.40 14.58 -13.91
C PHE A 83 -14.65 14.51 -13.03
N ILE A 84 -15.81 14.91 -13.55
CA ILE A 84 -17.07 14.90 -12.79
C ILE A 84 -17.65 13.49 -12.82
N ILE A 85 -17.89 12.92 -11.62
CA ILE A 85 -18.52 11.61 -11.45
C ILE A 85 -20.02 11.84 -11.25
N PRO A 86 -20.87 11.51 -12.24
CA PRO A 86 -22.31 11.60 -12.04
C PRO A 86 -22.80 10.47 -11.12
N PRO A 87 -23.86 10.66 -10.36
CA PRO A 87 -24.54 9.56 -9.68
C PRO A 87 -25.11 8.56 -10.69
N PHE A 88 -24.91 7.26 -10.45
CA PHE A 88 -25.45 6.15 -11.24
C PHE A 88 -25.65 4.91 -10.36
N TYR A 89 -26.46 3.95 -10.81
CA TYR A 89 -26.89 2.80 -10.00
C TYR A 89 -26.04 1.53 -10.23
N GLU A 90 -25.30 1.48 -11.34
CA GLU A 90 -24.50 0.32 -11.74
C GLU A 90 -23.24 0.21 -10.88
N THR A 91 -23.36 -0.36 -9.70
CA THR A 91 -22.29 -0.47 -8.71
C THR A 91 -21.11 -1.35 -9.17
N ASP A 92 -21.32 -2.27 -10.10
CA ASP A 92 -20.31 -3.12 -10.72
C ASP A 92 -19.29 -2.32 -11.55
N ARG A 93 -19.64 -1.09 -11.94
CA ARG A 93 -18.78 -0.18 -12.71
C ARG A 93 -17.84 0.68 -11.86
N LEU A 94 -18.04 0.73 -10.54
CA LEU A 94 -17.28 1.63 -9.66
C LEU A 94 -15.79 1.30 -9.62
N GLY A 95 -15.42 0.01 -9.67
CA GLY A 95 -14.02 -0.42 -9.75
C GLY A 95 -13.34 0.08 -11.02
N GLU A 96 -13.98 -0.10 -12.18
CA GLU A 96 -13.45 0.36 -13.48
C GLU A 96 -13.31 1.89 -13.56
N LEU A 97 -14.21 2.62 -12.89
CA LEU A 97 -14.11 4.07 -12.77
C LEU A 97 -12.88 4.46 -11.96
N LEU A 98 -12.70 3.87 -10.78
CA LEU A 98 -11.58 4.15 -9.89
C LEU A 98 -10.22 3.84 -10.51
N ASP A 99 -10.11 2.79 -11.34
CA ASP A 99 -8.88 2.44 -12.04
C ASP A 99 -8.40 3.55 -13.00
N ARG A 100 -9.31 4.45 -13.44
CA ARG A 100 -9.02 5.59 -14.32
C ARG A 100 -8.67 6.87 -13.57
N LEU A 101 -8.87 6.89 -12.25
CA LEU A 101 -8.63 8.05 -11.40
C LEU A 101 -7.25 7.94 -10.72
N ASP A 102 -6.70 9.10 -10.42
CA ASP A 102 -5.46 9.21 -9.65
C ASP A 102 -5.72 9.81 -8.25
N GLY A 103 -6.89 10.43 -8.05
CA GLY A 103 -7.41 10.94 -6.78
C GLY A 103 -8.90 11.20 -6.86
N ILE A 104 -9.57 11.40 -5.71
CA ILE A 104 -11.01 11.64 -5.66
C ILE A 104 -11.37 12.72 -4.63
N ILE A 105 -12.32 13.57 -4.98
CA ILE A 105 -12.97 14.53 -4.09
C ILE A 105 -14.43 14.10 -3.87
N PHE A 106 -14.80 13.85 -2.63
CA PHE A 106 -16.20 13.72 -2.21
C PHE A 106 -16.73 15.13 -1.90
N SER A 107 -17.61 15.63 -2.75
CA SER A 107 -18.09 17.01 -2.66
C SER A 107 -19.17 17.19 -1.59
N GLY A 108 -19.39 18.43 -1.16
CA GLY A 108 -20.50 18.81 -0.29
C GLY A 108 -21.87 18.49 -0.92
N GLY A 109 -22.93 18.49 -0.11
CA GLY A 109 -24.28 18.15 -0.57
C GLY A 109 -25.31 18.19 0.53
N GLY A 110 -26.49 17.60 0.29
CA GLY A 110 -27.52 17.36 1.30
C GLY A 110 -27.11 16.30 2.31
N ASP A 111 -28.03 15.90 3.18
CA ASP A 111 -27.80 14.95 4.25
C ASP A 111 -27.54 13.53 3.70
N ILE A 112 -26.86 12.71 4.50
CA ILE A 112 -26.69 11.28 4.19
C ILE A 112 -27.96 10.56 4.64
N ASN A 113 -28.44 9.61 3.81
CA ASN A 113 -29.57 8.77 4.17
C ASN A 113 -29.23 7.86 5.37
N PRO A 114 -29.83 8.05 6.56
CA PRO A 114 -29.51 7.30 7.76
C PRO A 114 -29.79 5.79 7.61
N LEU A 115 -30.77 5.40 6.80
CA LEU A 115 -31.10 3.98 6.58
C LEU A 115 -29.93 3.20 5.94
N LEU A 116 -29.08 3.86 5.14
CA LEU A 116 -27.87 3.21 4.60
C LEU A 116 -26.82 2.94 5.69
N LEU A 117 -26.92 3.65 6.83
CA LEU A 117 -26.03 3.51 7.99
C LEU A 117 -26.66 2.66 9.12
N GLY A 118 -27.85 2.10 8.90
CA GLY A 118 -28.59 1.34 9.92
C GLY A 118 -29.23 2.20 11.02
N GLU A 119 -29.45 3.49 10.76
CA GLU A 119 -30.03 4.45 11.69
C GLU A 119 -31.45 4.86 11.24
N GLU A 120 -32.31 5.21 12.21
CA GLU A 120 -33.62 5.82 11.92
C GLU A 120 -33.45 7.35 11.66
N PRO A 121 -34.21 7.94 10.72
CA PRO A 121 -34.14 9.37 10.46
C PRO A 121 -34.78 10.18 11.59
N ILE A 122 -34.11 11.23 12.04
CA ILE A 122 -34.67 12.21 12.98
C ILE A 122 -35.47 13.29 12.23
N LYS A 123 -36.31 14.05 12.95
CA LYS A 123 -37.19 15.08 12.34
C LYS A 123 -36.41 16.26 11.74
N GLU A 124 -35.18 16.48 12.19
CA GLU A 124 -34.29 17.55 11.71
C GLU A 124 -33.51 17.17 10.45
N LEU A 125 -33.69 15.95 9.93
CA LEU A 125 -33.08 15.52 8.68
C LEU A 125 -33.60 16.37 7.52
N HIS A 126 -32.69 16.89 6.70
CA HIS A 126 -33.01 17.65 5.50
C HIS A 126 -33.11 16.73 4.26
N SER A 127 -32.84 17.28 3.08
CA SER A 127 -32.93 16.53 1.83
C SER A 127 -31.82 15.52 1.69
N ILE A 128 -32.18 14.29 1.35
CA ILE A 128 -31.28 13.18 1.05
C ILE A 128 -31.32 12.83 -0.45
N THR A 129 -30.24 12.22 -0.94
CA THR A 129 -30.16 11.67 -2.30
C THR A 129 -29.61 10.24 -2.21
N PRO A 130 -30.47 9.24 -1.96
CA PRO A 130 -30.05 7.88 -1.64
C PRO A 130 -29.12 7.25 -2.67
N GLU A 131 -29.32 7.54 -3.96
CA GLU A 131 -28.51 7.05 -5.06
C GLU A 131 -27.06 7.56 -4.97
N ARG A 132 -26.91 8.86 -4.73
CA ARG A 132 -25.62 9.49 -4.54
C ARG A 132 -24.94 8.97 -3.26
N ASP A 133 -25.71 8.86 -2.18
CA ASP A 133 -25.20 8.42 -0.87
C ASP A 133 -24.63 7.00 -0.95
N LEU A 134 -25.36 6.07 -1.57
CA LEU A 134 -24.90 4.69 -1.76
C LEU A 134 -23.63 4.64 -2.63
N GLN A 135 -23.62 5.37 -3.74
CA GLN A 135 -22.46 5.43 -4.63
C GLN A 135 -21.23 6.00 -3.92
N GLU A 136 -21.38 7.12 -3.18
CA GLU A 136 -20.27 7.76 -2.48
C GLU A 136 -19.71 6.88 -1.35
N LEU A 137 -20.56 6.18 -0.58
CA LEU A 137 -20.12 5.22 0.43
C LEU A 137 -19.29 4.08 -0.18
N LEU A 138 -19.78 3.51 -1.30
CA LEU A 138 -19.06 2.46 -2.02
C LEU A 138 -17.75 2.97 -2.63
N LEU A 139 -17.77 4.14 -3.27
CA LEU A 139 -16.56 4.76 -3.84
C LEU A 139 -15.51 5.03 -2.76
N ALA A 140 -15.91 5.56 -1.60
CA ALA A 140 -14.98 5.83 -0.50
C ALA A 140 -14.33 4.54 0.02
N ARG A 141 -15.11 3.48 0.20
CA ARG A 141 -14.58 2.18 0.62
C ARG A 141 -13.65 1.57 -0.43
N LEU A 142 -14.06 1.54 -1.70
CA LEU A 142 -13.26 0.98 -2.78
C LEU A 142 -11.98 1.80 -3.07
N ALA A 143 -12.04 3.13 -2.92
CA ALA A 143 -10.87 4.01 -3.05
C ALA A 143 -9.87 3.79 -1.90
N TYR A 144 -10.37 3.61 -0.67
CA TYR A 144 -9.54 3.24 0.48
C TYR A 144 -8.78 1.93 0.26
N ASP A 145 -9.47 0.90 -0.22
CA ASP A 145 -8.87 -0.41 -0.50
C ASP A 145 -7.79 -0.32 -1.60
N ARG A 146 -7.95 0.60 -2.57
CA ARG A 146 -7.03 0.86 -3.69
C ARG A 146 -5.95 1.90 -3.40
N GLN A 147 -5.89 2.43 -2.19
CA GLN A 147 -4.93 3.47 -1.79
C GLN A 147 -5.03 4.77 -2.60
N ILE A 148 -6.19 5.04 -3.22
CA ILE A 148 -6.42 6.27 -3.99
C ILE A 148 -6.50 7.47 -3.04
N PRO A 149 -5.75 8.57 -3.28
CA PRO A 149 -5.82 9.78 -2.49
C PRO A 149 -7.25 10.36 -2.46
N MET A 150 -7.75 10.70 -1.26
CA MET A 150 -9.11 11.16 -1.03
C MET A 150 -9.14 12.51 -0.32
N LEU A 151 -10.02 13.42 -0.79
CA LEU A 151 -10.38 14.63 -0.09
C LEU A 151 -11.91 14.65 0.12
N GLY A 152 -12.35 14.69 1.37
CA GLY A 152 -13.76 14.88 1.74
C GLY A 152 -14.05 16.34 2.09
N ILE A 153 -15.07 16.95 1.49
CA ILE A 153 -15.47 18.34 1.76
C ILE A 153 -16.91 18.36 2.25
N CYS A 154 -17.17 18.89 3.44
CA CYS A 154 -18.48 19.02 4.10
C CYS A 154 -19.17 17.64 4.22
N LYS A 155 -20.17 17.33 3.41
CA LYS A 155 -20.74 15.98 3.33
C LYS A 155 -19.66 14.91 3.05
N GLY A 156 -18.64 15.24 2.27
CA GLY A 156 -17.59 14.31 1.88
C GLY A 156 -16.74 13.77 3.06
N ILE A 157 -16.45 14.58 4.09
CA ILE A 157 -15.79 14.07 5.31
C ILE A 157 -16.67 13.05 6.02
N GLN A 158 -17.98 13.29 6.06
CA GLN A 158 -18.96 12.44 6.72
C GLN A 158 -19.14 11.11 5.95
N ILE A 159 -19.13 11.16 4.61
CA ILE A 159 -19.13 9.97 3.73
C ILE A 159 -17.90 9.12 3.97
N ILE A 160 -16.70 9.72 3.97
CA ILE A 160 -15.45 8.99 4.23
C ILE A 160 -15.50 8.35 5.62
N ASN A 161 -15.90 9.13 6.64
CA ASN A 161 -16.00 8.62 8.00
C ASN A 161 -16.96 7.42 8.10
N ALA A 162 -18.17 7.54 7.56
CA ALA A 162 -19.18 6.49 7.61
C ALA A 162 -18.76 5.23 6.81
N ALA A 163 -18.22 5.40 5.60
CA ALA A 163 -17.76 4.30 4.76
C ALA A 163 -16.62 3.47 5.40
N LEU A 164 -15.85 4.09 6.31
CA LEU A 164 -14.73 3.48 7.00
C LEU A 164 -15.07 3.01 8.43
N GLY A 165 -16.35 3.10 8.85
CA GLY A 165 -16.86 2.56 10.10
C GLY A 165 -17.05 3.58 11.24
N GLY A 166 -16.94 4.88 10.95
CA GLY A 166 -17.32 5.94 11.87
C GLY A 166 -18.82 6.23 11.85
N THR A 167 -19.27 7.14 12.73
CA THR A 167 -20.65 7.60 12.82
C THR A 167 -20.74 9.10 12.69
N ASN A 168 -21.92 9.63 12.31
CA ASN A 168 -22.16 11.05 12.14
C ASN A 168 -23.35 11.51 12.98
N TYR A 169 -23.35 12.79 13.37
CA TYR A 169 -24.55 13.46 13.87
C TYR A 169 -25.48 13.78 12.69
N GLN A 170 -26.74 13.41 12.77
CA GLN A 170 -27.76 13.80 11.80
C GLN A 170 -28.15 15.27 11.96
N ASP A 171 -28.02 15.84 13.19
CA ASP A 171 -28.13 17.26 13.49
C ASP A 171 -27.35 17.60 14.76
N ILE A 172 -26.31 18.45 14.65
CA ILE A 172 -25.47 18.82 15.79
C ILE A 172 -26.22 19.63 16.85
N HIS A 173 -27.24 20.38 16.47
CA HIS A 173 -27.97 21.26 17.40
C HIS A 173 -28.87 20.48 18.36
N THR A 174 -29.38 19.33 17.95
CA THR A 174 -30.26 18.48 18.76
C THR A 174 -29.57 17.27 19.39
N GLN A 175 -28.47 16.80 18.79
CA GLN A 175 -27.79 15.58 19.22
C GLN A 175 -26.48 15.84 19.98
N MET A 176 -25.96 17.06 19.96
CA MET A 176 -24.71 17.43 20.62
C MET A 176 -24.95 18.54 21.63
N GLU A 177 -24.47 18.33 22.87
CA GLU A 177 -24.55 19.35 23.92
C GLU A 177 -23.48 20.44 23.74
N GLY A 178 -23.81 21.68 24.11
CA GLY A 178 -22.83 22.77 24.18
C GLY A 178 -22.53 23.51 22.86
N ILE A 179 -23.27 23.24 21.80
CA ILE A 179 -23.15 23.97 20.51
C ILE A 179 -23.43 25.45 20.72
N ARG A 180 -22.49 26.30 20.33
CA ARG A 180 -22.57 27.77 20.51
C ARG A 180 -22.27 28.51 19.20
N ILE A 181 -21.56 27.89 18.27
CA ILE A 181 -21.20 28.48 16.98
C ILE A 181 -22.34 28.24 16.01
N LYS A 182 -22.57 29.22 15.16
CA LYS A 182 -23.49 29.06 14.03
C LYS A 182 -22.78 28.36 12.88
N HIS A 183 -22.86 27.02 12.84
CA HIS A 183 -22.23 26.19 11.81
C HIS A 183 -22.93 26.26 10.43
N SER A 184 -24.15 26.81 10.38
CA SER A 184 -24.82 27.14 9.11
C SER A 184 -24.99 28.66 9.01
N GLN A 185 -23.95 29.31 8.45
CA GLN A 185 -23.90 30.79 8.36
C GLN A 185 -24.82 31.36 7.26
N ASP A 186 -25.28 32.60 7.45
CA ASP A 186 -26.13 33.29 6.47
C ASP A 186 -25.35 34.23 5.51
N GLN A 187 -24.05 34.41 5.76
CA GLN A 187 -23.19 35.27 4.94
C GLN A 187 -22.73 34.56 3.66
N ASP A 188 -22.10 35.33 2.77
CA ASP A 188 -21.48 34.81 1.56
C ASP A 188 -20.47 33.69 1.88
N ARG A 189 -20.58 32.57 1.19
CA ARG A 189 -19.76 31.36 1.38
C ARG A 189 -18.25 31.57 1.27
N ARG A 190 -17.84 32.65 0.66
CA ARG A 190 -16.44 33.01 0.44
C ARG A 190 -15.79 33.71 1.63
N TYR A 191 -16.45 33.87 2.77
CA TYR A 191 -15.91 34.48 3.98
C TYR A 191 -15.83 33.47 5.12
N PRO A 192 -14.76 33.51 5.95
CA PRO A 192 -14.69 32.69 7.15
C PRO A 192 -15.74 33.14 8.19
N SER A 193 -16.20 32.22 9.03
CA SER A 193 -17.22 32.46 10.06
C SER A 193 -16.76 32.12 11.47
N HIS A 194 -15.86 31.15 11.62
CA HIS A 194 -15.33 30.75 12.93
C HIS A 194 -13.89 30.24 12.85
N GLN A 195 -13.28 30.06 14.02
CA GLN A 195 -11.93 29.52 14.16
C GLN A 195 -11.98 28.02 14.43
N VAL A 196 -10.97 27.31 13.90
CA VAL A 196 -10.67 25.92 14.24
C VAL A 196 -9.26 25.80 14.78
N SER A 197 -9.09 24.96 15.80
CA SER A 197 -7.78 24.57 16.31
C SER A 197 -7.31 23.30 15.57
N ILE A 198 -6.09 23.32 15.07
CA ILE A 198 -5.50 22.24 14.26
C ILE A 198 -4.41 21.53 15.07
N THR A 199 -4.41 20.22 15.06
CA THR A 199 -3.41 19.39 15.76
C THR A 199 -2.04 19.55 15.11
N ASP A 200 -1.03 19.86 15.92
CA ASP A 200 0.35 19.99 15.47
C ASP A 200 0.86 18.67 14.81
N GLY A 201 1.71 18.80 13.80
CA GLY A 201 2.24 17.68 13.02
C GLY A 201 1.29 17.10 11.97
N SER A 202 -0.01 17.48 11.96
CA SER A 202 -0.99 17.06 10.97
C SER A 202 -0.68 17.61 9.56
N ILE A 203 -1.36 17.08 8.54
CA ILE A 203 -1.31 17.62 7.18
C ILE A 203 -1.77 19.08 7.18
N LEU A 204 -2.91 19.35 7.82
CA LEU A 204 -3.45 20.71 7.90
C LEU A 204 -2.50 21.66 8.64
N ALA A 205 -1.86 21.23 9.73
CA ALA A 205 -0.89 22.06 10.44
C ALA A 205 0.33 22.43 9.57
N LYS A 206 0.79 21.52 8.72
CA LYS A 206 1.86 21.79 7.74
C LYS A 206 1.44 22.78 6.67
N LEU A 207 0.14 22.85 6.32
CA LEU A 207 -0.39 23.75 5.30
C LEU A 207 -0.73 25.13 5.86
N PHE A 208 -1.26 25.23 7.09
CA PHE A 208 -1.88 26.44 7.63
C PHE A 208 -1.42 26.84 9.04
N GLY A 209 -0.62 26.01 9.72
CA GLY A 209 -0.34 26.21 11.15
C GLY A 209 -1.45 25.61 12.04
N THR A 210 -1.41 25.95 13.33
CA THR A 210 -2.26 25.33 14.36
C THR A 210 -3.61 26.02 14.58
N GLU A 211 -3.90 27.11 13.89
CA GLU A 211 -5.17 27.84 13.95
C GLU A 211 -5.58 28.31 12.54
N LEU A 212 -6.86 28.21 12.21
CA LEU A 212 -7.39 28.63 10.92
C LEU A 212 -8.80 29.17 11.06
N ALA A 213 -9.12 30.26 10.34
CA ALA A 213 -10.49 30.75 10.19
C ALA A 213 -11.14 30.12 8.96
N VAL A 214 -12.31 29.48 9.14
CA VAL A 214 -13.02 28.70 8.11
C VAL A 214 -14.46 29.20 7.93
N ASN A 215 -15.03 28.98 6.75
CA ASN A 215 -16.47 29.15 6.51
C ASN A 215 -17.23 27.89 7.00
N SER A 216 -18.57 28.00 7.15
CA SER A 216 -19.36 26.91 7.70
C SER A 216 -20.77 26.91 7.18
N PHE A 217 -21.23 25.78 6.62
CA PHE A 217 -22.56 25.61 6.00
C PHE A 217 -23.08 24.19 6.23
N HIS A 218 -23.05 23.71 7.49
CA HIS A 218 -23.49 22.38 7.84
C HIS A 218 -24.28 22.36 9.15
N HIS A 219 -25.15 21.38 9.31
CA HIS A 219 -25.81 21.03 10.56
C HIS A 219 -25.52 19.57 10.96
N GLN A 220 -24.86 18.81 10.07
CA GLN A 220 -24.33 17.46 10.33
C GLN A 220 -22.83 17.55 10.54
N ALA A 221 -22.24 16.58 11.29
CA ALA A 221 -20.79 16.45 11.50
C ALA A 221 -20.43 15.01 11.87
N CYS A 222 -19.14 14.68 11.79
CA CYS A 222 -18.62 13.44 12.35
C CYS A 222 -18.90 13.38 13.86
N LYS A 223 -19.38 12.20 14.35
CA LYS A 223 -19.66 11.92 15.77
C LYS A 223 -18.55 11.10 16.39
N THR A 224 -18.30 9.92 15.84
CA THR A 224 -17.13 9.08 16.15
C THR A 224 -16.33 8.88 14.87
N THR A 225 -15.04 9.07 14.95
CA THR A 225 -14.16 8.82 13.79
C THR A 225 -14.03 7.32 13.55
N ALA A 226 -13.91 6.96 12.28
CA ALA A 226 -13.51 5.61 11.90
C ALA A 226 -12.15 5.24 12.53
N PRO A 227 -11.88 3.95 12.85
CA PRO A 227 -10.63 3.53 13.51
C PRO A 227 -9.35 3.95 12.77
N CYS A 228 -9.42 4.00 11.44
CA CYS A 228 -8.30 4.41 10.55
C CYS A 228 -8.16 5.94 10.38
N LEU A 229 -8.98 6.74 11.08
CA LEU A 229 -8.98 8.19 11.01
C LEU A 229 -8.69 8.83 12.38
N THR A 230 -7.96 9.92 12.36
CA THR A 230 -7.68 10.77 13.54
C THR A 230 -8.25 12.15 13.33
N VAL A 231 -8.85 12.72 14.39
CA VAL A 231 -9.31 14.12 14.40
C VAL A 231 -8.09 15.05 14.37
N THR A 232 -8.04 15.95 13.41
CA THR A 232 -6.92 16.89 13.23
C THR A 232 -7.33 18.36 13.27
N ALA A 233 -8.64 18.66 13.21
CA ALA A 233 -9.13 20.00 13.54
C ALA A 233 -10.47 19.94 14.27
N MET A 234 -10.69 20.92 15.16
CA MET A 234 -11.89 21.02 15.98
C MET A 234 -12.28 22.48 16.19
N SER A 235 -13.59 22.78 16.15
CA SER A 235 -14.13 24.09 16.54
C SER A 235 -14.07 24.29 18.06
N THR A 236 -14.23 25.53 18.53
CA THR A 236 -14.18 25.85 19.97
C THR A 236 -15.36 25.32 20.79
N ASP A 237 -16.42 24.86 20.15
CA ASP A 237 -17.56 24.17 20.76
C ASP A 237 -17.57 22.65 20.56
N GLY A 238 -16.44 22.10 20.07
CA GLY A 238 -16.17 20.69 20.07
C GLY A 238 -16.65 19.92 18.82
N VAL A 239 -17.09 20.60 17.76
CA VAL A 239 -17.43 19.95 16.50
C VAL A 239 -16.16 19.52 15.76
N ILE A 240 -16.13 18.28 15.27
CA ILE A 240 -15.02 17.77 14.45
C ILE A 240 -15.05 18.48 13.09
N GLU A 241 -13.98 19.21 12.79
CA GLU A 241 -13.83 20.01 11.58
C GLU A 241 -12.85 19.41 10.56
N ALA A 242 -11.95 18.52 10.99
CA ALA A 242 -11.14 17.74 10.06
C ALA A 242 -10.69 16.41 10.61
N VAL A 243 -10.46 15.46 9.68
CA VAL A 243 -9.87 14.15 9.96
C VAL A 243 -8.81 13.82 8.92
N GLU A 244 -7.81 13.05 9.34
CA GLU A 244 -6.73 12.50 8.50
C GLU A 244 -6.55 11.01 8.76
N SER A 245 -5.97 10.27 7.80
CA SER A 245 -5.61 8.86 8.02
C SER A 245 -4.50 8.72 9.06
N ASN A 246 -4.64 7.74 9.95
CA ASN A 246 -3.57 7.31 10.86
C ASN A 246 -2.80 6.08 10.33
N GLU A 247 -3.04 5.66 9.08
CA GLU A 247 -2.46 4.46 8.45
C GLU A 247 -1.54 4.78 7.26
N PHE A 248 -0.98 5.98 7.21
CA PHE A 248 -0.14 6.45 6.09
C PHE A 248 -0.83 6.52 4.72
N LYS A 249 -2.17 6.46 4.68
CA LYS A 249 -2.97 6.67 3.46
C LYS A 249 -3.19 8.16 3.23
N SER A 250 -3.31 8.56 1.97
CA SER A 250 -3.54 9.96 1.58
C SER A 250 -5.03 10.31 1.71
N ILE A 251 -5.51 10.47 2.93
CA ILE A 251 -6.91 10.81 3.23
C ILE A 251 -6.96 12.08 4.08
N LEU A 252 -7.70 13.07 3.60
CA LEU A 252 -8.01 14.31 4.31
C LEU A 252 -9.50 14.60 4.18
N GLY A 253 -10.17 14.85 5.28
CA GLY A 253 -11.55 15.33 5.32
C GLY A 253 -11.63 16.67 6.02
N VAL A 254 -12.37 17.64 5.46
CA VAL A 254 -12.64 18.93 6.08
C VAL A 254 -14.14 19.20 6.08
N GLN A 255 -14.66 19.76 7.17
CA GLN A 255 -16.10 20.03 7.33
C GLN A 255 -16.53 21.35 6.67
N TRP A 256 -15.59 22.28 6.50
CA TRP A 256 -15.82 23.55 5.81
C TRP A 256 -15.74 23.42 4.28
N HIS A 257 -15.92 24.56 3.56
CA HIS A 257 -15.97 24.63 2.10
C HIS A 257 -14.76 25.39 1.51
N PRO A 258 -13.57 24.76 1.40
CA PRO A 258 -12.36 25.41 0.87
C PRO A 258 -12.49 25.80 -0.61
N GLU A 259 -13.33 25.10 -1.39
CA GLU A 259 -13.54 25.32 -2.82
C GLU A 259 -14.18 26.68 -3.13
N THR A 260 -14.87 27.29 -2.18
CA THR A 260 -15.58 28.57 -2.44
C THR A 260 -14.66 29.78 -2.49
N TYR A 261 -13.47 29.68 -1.87
CA TYR A 261 -12.51 30.80 -1.81
C TYR A 261 -11.93 31.15 -3.18
N ILE A 262 -11.76 30.15 -4.07
CA ILE A 262 -11.21 30.36 -5.41
C ILE A 262 -12.09 31.29 -6.26
N LEU A 263 -13.41 31.32 -6.02
CA LEU A 263 -14.35 32.14 -6.74
C LEU A 263 -14.21 33.65 -6.43
N ARG A 264 -13.44 34.01 -5.41
CA ARG A 264 -13.00 35.38 -5.10
C ARG A 264 -11.60 35.71 -5.59
N ASN A 265 -10.98 34.84 -6.37
CA ASN A 265 -9.56 34.89 -6.69
C ASN A 265 -8.63 34.77 -5.44
N SER A 266 -9.17 34.30 -4.29
CA SER A 266 -8.36 33.95 -3.14
C SER A 266 -7.73 32.57 -3.34
N THR A 267 -6.47 32.46 -2.95
CA THR A 267 -5.70 31.20 -2.95
C THR A 267 -5.49 30.66 -1.54
N ASP A 268 -6.12 31.27 -0.53
CA ASP A 268 -5.88 30.95 0.89
C ASP A 268 -6.13 29.47 1.20
N MET A 269 -7.14 28.83 0.57
CA MET A 269 -7.47 27.42 0.76
C MET A 269 -6.94 26.52 -0.38
N LEU A 270 -6.23 27.06 -1.36
CA LEU A 270 -5.66 26.29 -2.47
C LEU A 270 -4.69 25.18 -2.00
N PRO A 271 -3.89 25.37 -0.92
CA PRO A 271 -2.97 24.32 -0.46
C PRO A 271 -3.61 22.96 -0.19
N ILE A 272 -4.91 22.89 0.19
CA ILE A 272 -5.64 21.61 0.36
C ILE A 272 -5.72 20.84 -0.98
N PHE A 273 -6.03 21.56 -2.06
CA PHE A 273 -6.14 20.97 -3.40
C PHE A 273 -4.76 20.66 -3.99
N GLU A 274 -3.76 21.50 -3.72
CA GLU A 274 -2.36 21.23 -4.10
C GLU A 274 -1.82 19.98 -3.42
N TRP A 275 -2.15 19.77 -2.14
CA TRP A 275 -1.85 18.53 -1.42
C TRP A 275 -2.48 17.32 -2.12
N LEU A 276 -3.79 17.35 -2.40
CA LEU A 276 -4.46 16.22 -3.07
C LEU A 276 -3.85 15.94 -4.44
N VAL A 277 -3.61 16.98 -5.24
CA VAL A 277 -3.03 16.84 -6.59
C VAL A 277 -1.60 16.28 -6.52
N SER A 278 -0.79 16.69 -5.54
CA SER A 278 0.55 16.16 -5.30
C SER A 278 0.52 14.68 -4.91
N GLU A 279 -0.33 14.28 -3.96
CA GLU A 279 -0.51 12.87 -3.56
C GLU A 279 -1.01 12.02 -4.74
N SER A 280 -1.91 12.58 -5.56
CA SER A 280 -2.43 11.91 -6.75
C SER A 280 -1.39 11.78 -7.87
N ALA A 281 -0.49 12.75 -8.01
CA ALA A 281 0.60 12.66 -8.98
C ALA A 281 1.60 11.57 -8.59
N GLU A 282 1.95 11.47 -7.31
CA GLU A 282 2.80 10.40 -6.78
C GLU A 282 2.14 9.02 -6.95
N PHE A 283 0.84 8.89 -6.62
CA PHE A 283 0.09 7.65 -6.81
C PHE A 283 0.05 7.24 -8.29
N LYS A 284 -0.20 8.18 -9.20
CA LYS A 284 -0.13 7.98 -10.64
C LYS A 284 1.24 7.45 -11.09
N GLN A 285 2.33 8.06 -10.58
CA GLN A 285 3.69 7.62 -10.89
C GLN A 285 3.94 6.19 -10.39
N ALA A 286 3.51 5.85 -9.18
CA ALA A 286 3.62 4.50 -8.65
C ALA A 286 2.83 3.48 -9.50
N LYS A 287 1.58 3.78 -9.90
CA LYS A 287 0.79 2.93 -10.81
C LYS A 287 1.50 2.73 -12.15
N LYS A 288 2.04 3.79 -12.73
CA LYS A 288 2.79 3.74 -14.00
C LYS A 288 4.02 2.84 -13.89
N LEU A 289 4.77 2.95 -12.78
CA LEU A 289 5.91 2.08 -12.51
C LEU A 289 5.48 0.62 -12.43
N HIS A 290 4.49 0.29 -11.60
CA HIS A 290 3.97 -1.07 -11.47
C HIS A 290 3.45 -1.64 -12.81
N THR A 291 2.93 -0.80 -13.71
CA THR A 291 2.55 -1.24 -15.06
C THR A 291 3.76 -1.68 -15.89
N ASN A 292 4.90 -1.03 -15.71
CA ASN A 292 6.09 -1.20 -16.56
C ASN A 292 7.13 -2.19 -16.01
N ILE A 293 7.06 -2.56 -14.73
CA ILE A 293 7.98 -3.50 -14.06
C ILE A 293 7.25 -4.78 -13.68
N ILE A 294 7.97 -5.81 -13.23
CA ILE A 294 7.37 -6.93 -12.49
C ILE A 294 7.46 -6.61 -10.99
N THR A 295 6.31 -6.61 -10.33
CA THR A 295 6.22 -6.56 -8.88
C THR A 295 6.11 -7.98 -8.34
N LEU A 296 7.11 -8.40 -7.59
CA LEU A 296 7.23 -9.75 -7.02
C LEU A 296 7.36 -9.65 -5.50
N ASP A 297 6.49 -10.35 -4.80
CA ASP A 297 6.68 -10.72 -3.40
C ASP A 297 7.34 -12.08 -3.32
N SER A 298 8.52 -12.14 -2.70
CA SER A 298 9.34 -13.36 -2.70
C SER A 298 8.96 -14.39 -1.65
N HIS A 299 8.03 -14.08 -0.73
CA HIS A 299 7.61 -15.01 0.32
C HIS A 299 6.22 -14.70 0.87
N CYS A 300 5.33 -15.70 0.81
CA CYS A 300 3.96 -15.60 1.27
C CYS A 300 3.43 -16.96 1.76
N ASP A 301 2.81 -16.96 2.95
CA ASP A 301 2.30 -18.14 3.65
C ASP A 301 0.78 -18.35 3.52
N THR A 302 0.12 -17.72 2.57
CA THR A 302 -1.33 -17.90 2.32
C THR A 302 -1.77 -19.38 2.29
N PRO A 303 -0.95 -20.35 1.79
CA PRO A 303 -1.31 -21.76 1.84
C PRO A 303 -1.56 -22.33 3.24
N MET A 304 -1.04 -21.72 4.30
CA MET A 304 -1.34 -22.12 5.69
C MET A 304 -2.82 -22.01 6.04
N PHE A 305 -3.56 -21.13 5.35
CA PHE A 305 -4.98 -20.88 5.57
C PHE A 305 -5.90 -21.74 4.72
N PHE A 306 -5.40 -22.53 3.76
CA PHE A 306 -6.22 -23.41 2.91
C PHE A 306 -7.12 -24.38 3.70
N PRO A 307 -6.66 -25.01 4.82
CA PRO A 307 -7.52 -25.85 5.63
C PRO A 307 -8.72 -25.12 6.25
N GLN A 308 -8.69 -23.79 6.33
CA GLN A 308 -9.78 -22.96 6.85
C GLN A 308 -10.83 -22.61 5.78
N GLY A 309 -10.67 -23.11 4.54
CA GLY A 309 -11.64 -22.94 3.47
C GLY A 309 -11.67 -21.50 2.92
N ILE A 310 -10.51 -20.90 2.64
CA ILE A 310 -10.41 -19.57 2.03
C ILE A 310 -10.90 -19.55 0.59
N ASN A 311 -11.32 -18.37 0.12
CA ASN A 311 -11.68 -18.12 -1.26
C ASN A 311 -10.74 -17.08 -1.88
N PHE A 312 -9.72 -17.54 -2.61
CA PHE A 312 -8.72 -16.68 -3.24
C PHE A 312 -9.29 -15.74 -4.33
N ALA A 313 -10.47 -16.07 -4.90
CA ALA A 313 -11.13 -15.23 -5.89
C ALA A 313 -11.96 -14.09 -5.30
N SER A 314 -12.22 -14.10 -4.00
CA SER A 314 -12.93 -13.03 -3.30
C SER A 314 -11.99 -12.31 -2.33
N ARG A 315 -12.36 -11.07 -1.95
CA ARG A 315 -11.65 -10.36 -0.89
C ARG A 315 -11.92 -11.08 0.45
N ASP A 316 -11.03 -11.99 0.82
CA ASP A 316 -11.16 -12.81 2.03
C ASP A 316 -10.45 -12.10 3.21
N PRO A 317 -11.18 -11.78 4.31
CA PRO A 317 -10.59 -11.13 5.48
C PRO A 317 -9.61 -12.01 6.27
N LYS A 318 -9.57 -13.31 5.99
CA LYS A 318 -8.70 -14.26 6.71
C LYS A 318 -7.27 -14.28 6.20
N ILE A 319 -7.02 -13.77 4.99
CA ILE A 319 -5.72 -13.82 4.32
C ILE A 319 -5.30 -12.43 3.85
N LEU A 320 -4.01 -12.20 3.76
CA LEU A 320 -3.43 -10.91 3.35
C LEU A 320 -3.16 -10.85 1.85
N VAL A 321 -3.19 -12.01 1.15
CA VAL A 321 -2.98 -12.11 -0.31
C VAL A 321 -4.14 -12.87 -0.94
N ASP A 322 -4.93 -12.18 -1.78
CA ASP A 322 -5.95 -12.74 -2.65
C ASP A 322 -5.99 -11.96 -3.97
N LEU A 323 -6.78 -12.39 -4.95
CA LEU A 323 -6.84 -11.76 -6.28
C LEU A 323 -7.28 -10.30 -6.24
N HIS A 324 -8.18 -9.91 -5.31
CA HIS A 324 -8.57 -8.51 -5.13
C HIS A 324 -7.42 -7.68 -4.60
N LYS A 325 -6.77 -8.13 -3.52
CA LYS A 325 -5.65 -7.43 -2.90
C LYS A 325 -4.44 -7.34 -3.83
N MET A 326 -4.11 -8.42 -4.58
CA MET A 326 -3.06 -8.38 -5.60
C MET A 326 -3.39 -7.36 -6.71
N THR A 327 -4.68 -7.25 -7.08
CA THR A 327 -5.11 -6.30 -8.12
C THR A 327 -5.06 -4.86 -7.61
N GLU A 328 -5.57 -4.60 -6.43
CA GLU A 328 -5.63 -3.30 -5.79
C GLU A 328 -4.23 -2.73 -5.48
N GLY A 329 -3.31 -3.57 -5.00
CA GLY A 329 -1.93 -3.20 -4.71
C GLY A 329 -0.99 -3.27 -5.92
N HIS A 330 -1.51 -3.65 -7.09
CA HIS A 330 -0.73 -3.83 -8.33
C HIS A 330 0.43 -4.83 -8.17
N LEU A 331 0.21 -5.92 -7.42
CA LEU A 331 1.16 -7.02 -7.27
C LEU A 331 1.00 -8.00 -8.43
N ASP A 332 2.06 -8.20 -9.21
CA ASP A 332 2.03 -9.11 -10.38
C ASP A 332 2.23 -10.58 -9.98
N ALA A 333 3.11 -10.83 -9.00
CA ALA A 333 3.49 -12.16 -8.62
C ALA A 333 3.76 -12.30 -7.11
N SER A 334 3.46 -13.48 -6.55
CA SER A 334 3.85 -13.87 -5.20
C SER A 334 4.37 -15.31 -5.22
N ILE A 335 5.39 -15.59 -4.40
CA ILE A 335 5.88 -16.95 -4.18
C ILE A 335 5.15 -17.51 -2.96
N MET A 336 4.23 -18.43 -3.21
CA MET A 336 3.50 -19.14 -2.17
C MET A 336 4.30 -20.38 -1.73
N VAL A 337 4.54 -20.49 -0.45
CA VAL A 337 5.37 -21.56 0.09
C VAL A 337 4.58 -22.73 0.67
N ALA A 338 5.07 -23.92 0.49
CA ALA A 338 4.71 -25.07 1.29
C ALA A 338 5.50 -25.00 2.60
N TYR A 339 4.90 -24.36 3.61
CA TYR A 339 5.47 -24.24 4.95
C TYR A 339 5.32 -25.56 5.73
N LEU A 340 6.40 -25.97 6.38
CA LEU A 340 6.41 -27.11 7.29
C LEU A 340 7.05 -26.73 8.64
N GLU A 341 6.27 -26.85 9.70
CA GLU A 341 6.80 -26.77 11.05
C GLU A 341 7.81 -27.92 11.28
N GLN A 342 8.94 -27.61 11.92
CA GLN A 342 9.92 -28.64 12.29
C GLN A 342 9.33 -29.60 13.33
N GLN A 343 9.38 -30.89 13.02
CA GLN A 343 8.92 -31.98 13.89
C GLN A 343 10.09 -32.96 14.15
N GLU A 344 9.76 -34.09 14.79
CA GLU A 344 10.69 -35.20 14.98
C GLU A 344 11.29 -35.71 13.65
N ARG A 345 12.46 -36.29 13.71
CA ARG A 345 13.21 -36.78 12.52
C ARG A 345 13.25 -38.31 12.43
N ASP A 346 12.26 -39.00 13.01
CA ASP A 346 12.06 -40.40 12.76
C ASP A 346 11.49 -40.65 11.34
N GLU A 347 11.59 -41.88 10.87
CA GLU A 347 11.22 -42.27 9.50
C GLU A 347 9.76 -41.91 9.17
N ALA A 348 8.83 -42.07 10.11
CA ALA A 348 7.43 -41.79 9.89
C ALA A 348 7.17 -40.25 9.77
N SER A 349 7.80 -39.46 10.62
CA SER A 349 7.72 -37.99 10.61
C SER A 349 8.33 -37.42 9.32
N LEU A 350 9.46 -37.94 8.85
CA LEU A 350 10.11 -37.53 7.60
C LEU A 350 9.25 -37.87 6.38
N GLN A 351 8.66 -39.08 6.32
CA GLN A 351 7.72 -39.44 5.25
C GLN A 351 6.47 -38.56 5.26
N ASN A 352 5.94 -38.25 6.44
CA ASN A 352 4.78 -37.37 6.58
C ASN A 352 5.11 -35.92 6.14
N ALA A 353 6.31 -35.42 6.43
CA ALA A 353 6.75 -34.09 5.99
C ALA A 353 6.73 -33.98 4.46
N THR A 354 7.32 -34.97 3.76
CA THR A 354 7.30 -34.99 2.29
C THR A 354 5.88 -35.11 1.73
N ALA A 355 5.03 -35.93 2.33
CA ALA A 355 3.64 -36.05 1.92
C ALA A 355 2.85 -34.73 2.11
N LYS A 356 3.05 -34.05 3.26
CA LYS A 356 2.43 -32.76 3.57
C LYS A 356 2.89 -31.65 2.60
N ALA A 357 4.20 -31.57 2.30
CA ALA A 357 4.70 -30.62 1.31
C ALA A 357 4.03 -30.81 -0.05
N ASN A 358 3.95 -32.07 -0.53
CA ASN A 358 3.28 -32.40 -1.77
C ASN A 358 1.78 -32.06 -1.75
N GLN A 359 1.10 -32.27 -0.62
CA GLN A 359 -0.29 -31.91 -0.45
C GLN A 359 -0.51 -30.38 -0.57
N ILE A 360 0.32 -29.58 0.12
CA ILE A 360 0.22 -28.12 0.06
C ILE A 360 0.48 -27.61 -1.37
N LEU A 361 1.52 -28.10 -2.04
CA LEU A 361 1.80 -27.75 -3.43
C LEU A 361 0.61 -28.10 -4.34
N THR A 362 -0.02 -29.27 -4.15
CA THR A 362 -1.23 -29.65 -4.90
C THR A 362 -2.40 -28.68 -4.63
N GLN A 363 -2.58 -28.25 -3.38
CA GLN A 363 -3.63 -27.28 -3.02
C GLN A 363 -3.37 -25.91 -3.68
N ILE A 364 -2.11 -25.47 -3.79
CA ILE A 364 -1.77 -24.24 -4.53
C ILE A 364 -2.12 -24.41 -6.01
N GLU A 365 -1.74 -25.51 -6.64
CA GLU A 365 -2.04 -25.80 -8.04
C GLU A 365 -3.56 -25.86 -8.31
N GLU A 366 -4.31 -26.50 -7.42
CA GLU A 366 -5.78 -26.55 -7.50
C GLU A 366 -6.44 -25.18 -7.34
N MET A 367 -5.93 -24.37 -6.41
CA MET A 367 -6.39 -22.99 -6.20
C MET A 367 -6.18 -22.16 -7.47
N VAL A 368 -4.98 -22.24 -8.09
CA VAL A 368 -4.67 -21.54 -9.34
C VAL A 368 -5.55 -22.06 -10.48
N ALA A 369 -5.71 -23.38 -10.62
CA ALA A 369 -6.55 -23.97 -11.66
C ALA A 369 -8.02 -23.52 -11.57
N LYS A 370 -8.58 -23.40 -10.37
CA LYS A 370 -9.93 -22.86 -10.16
C LYS A 370 -10.09 -21.42 -10.61
N ASN A 371 -9.00 -20.65 -10.62
CA ASN A 371 -8.97 -19.20 -10.92
C ASN A 371 -8.19 -18.88 -12.21
N CYS A 372 -8.03 -19.86 -13.11
CA CYS A 372 -7.12 -19.80 -14.27
C CYS A 372 -7.40 -18.66 -15.28
N THR A 373 -8.55 -17.99 -15.19
CA THR A 373 -8.83 -16.79 -15.98
C THR A 373 -8.08 -15.56 -15.47
N ALA A 374 -7.75 -15.49 -14.17
CA ALA A 374 -7.15 -14.34 -13.52
C ALA A 374 -5.72 -14.59 -12.99
N VAL A 375 -5.34 -15.85 -12.76
CA VAL A 375 -4.04 -16.23 -12.21
C VAL A 375 -3.52 -17.51 -12.88
N ASP A 376 -2.20 -17.66 -12.92
CA ASP A 376 -1.55 -18.86 -13.45
C ASP A 376 -0.21 -19.10 -12.73
N ILE A 377 0.35 -20.33 -12.84
CA ILE A 377 1.66 -20.64 -12.27
C ILE A 377 2.76 -20.14 -13.20
N ALA A 378 3.77 -19.49 -12.62
CA ALA A 378 4.99 -19.10 -13.29
C ALA A 378 6.17 -19.95 -12.80
N TYR A 379 6.95 -20.47 -13.71
CA TYR A 379 8.10 -21.33 -13.45
C TYR A 379 9.44 -20.62 -13.72
N THR A 380 9.40 -19.57 -14.53
CA THR A 380 10.55 -18.80 -14.99
C THR A 380 10.28 -17.30 -14.94
N PRO A 381 11.32 -16.46 -14.92
CA PRO A 381 11.14 -15.00 -15.05
C PRO A 381 10.38 -14.56 -16.31
N ASP A 382 10.54 -15.30 -17.41
CA ASP A 382 9.86 -14.97 -18.69
C ASP A 382 8.35 -15.26 -18.63
N ASP A 383 7.93 -16.24 -17.83
CA ASP A 383 6.51 -16.52 -17.57
C ASP A 383 5.80 -15.34 -16.90
N LEU A 384 6.46 -14.65 -15.97
CA LEU A 384 5.88 -13.48 -15.30
C LEU A 384 5.49 -12.39 -16.31
N TRP A 385 6.38 -12.09 -17.26
CA TRP A 385 6.09 -11.13 -18.31
C TRP A 385 5.00 -11.61 -19.28
N ARG A 386 4.97 -12.89 -19.59
CA ARG A 386 3.91 -13.50 -20.40
C ARG A 386 2.55 -13.36 -19.72
N LEU A 387 2.46 -13.69 -18.43
CA LEU A 387 1.22 -13.62 -17.64
C LEU A 387 0.77 -12.18 -17.43
N LYS A 388 1.68 -11.27 -17.09
CA LYS A 388 1.36 -9.84 -16.98
C LYS A 388 0.78 -9.27 -18.25
N ARG A 389 1.37 -9.58 -19.42
CA ARG A 389 0.81 -9.16 -20.72
C ARG A 389 -0.55 -9.77 -21.04
N ALA A 390 -0.85 -10.94 -20.48
CA ALA A 390 -2.16 -11.59 -20.58
C ALA A 390 -3.18 -11.04 -19.55
N GLY A 391 -2.80 -10.07 -18.72
CA GLY A 391 -3.65 -9.51 -17.66
C GLY A 391 -3.87 -10.45 -16.47
N LYS A 392 -3.02 -11.48 -16.31
CA LYS A 392 -3.09 -12.44 -15.21
C LYS A 392 -2.07 -12.13 -14.13
N ARG A 393 -2.39 -12.48 -12.89
CA ARG A 393 -1.44 -12.57 -11.78
C ARG A 393 -0.67 -13.88 -11.88
N ALA A 394 0.48 -13.95 -11.22
CA ALA A 394 1.33 -15.12 -11.22
C ALA A 394 1.54 -15.64 -9.80
N ILE A 395 1.48 -16.96 -9.63
CA ILE A 395 1.94 -17.64 -8.43
C ILE A 395 3.18 -18.46 -8.80
N MET A 396 4.21 -18.38 -7.97
CA MET A 396 5.37 -19.26 -8.02
C MET A 396 5.36 -20.17 -6.80
N LEU A 397 5.99 -21.33 -6.90
CA LEU A 397 6.00 -22.32 -5.83
C LEU A 397 7.33 -22.24 -5.06
N GLY A 398 7.26 -22.17 -3.73
CA GLY A 398 8.39 -22.29 -2.83
C GLY A 398 8.20 -23.40 -1.81
N ILE A 399 9.26 -23.77 -1.12
CA ILE A 399 9.21 -24.63 0.07
C ILE A 399 9.89 -23.89 1.20
N GLU A 400 9.20 -23.80 2.35
CA GLU A 400 9.80 -23.30 3.57
C GLU A 400 10.00 -24.44 4.57
N ASN A 401 11.25 -24.68 4.90
CA ASN A 401 11.86 -25.77 5.65
C ASN A 401 12.21 -26.99 4.78
N GLY A 402 13.50 -27.17 4.53
CA GLY A 402 14.04 -28.34 3.84
C GLY A 402 13.76 -29.70 4.51
N TYR A 403 13.19 -29.70 5.71
CA TYR A 403 12.57 -30.86 6.34
C TYR A 403 11.59 -31.59 5.40
N ALA A 404 11.03 -30.86 4.43
CA ALA A 404 10.13 -31.36 3.40
C ALA A 404 10.73 -32.48 2.53
N ILE A 405 12.06 -32.54 2.36
CA ILE A 405 12.68 -33.60 1.53
C ILE A 405 12.79 -34.92 2.26
N GLY A 406 12.52 -34.96 3.58
CA GLY A 406 12.85 -36.12 4.40
C GLY A 406 14.37 -36.44 4.32
N ASN A 407 14.72 -37.68 4.38
CA ASN A 407 16.11 -38.11 4.17
C ASN A 407 16.36 -38.64 2.74
N ASP A 408 15.55 -38.23 1.76
CA ASP A 408 15.69 -38.63 0.37
C ASP A 408 16.06 -37.42 -0.52
N ILE A 409 17.32 -37.42 -0.96
CA ILE A 409 17.89 -36.39 -1.83
C ILE A 409 17.12 -36.24 -3.16
N HIS A 410 16.46 -37.32 -3.65
CA HIS A 410 15.72 -37.31 -4.91
C HIS A 410 14.47 -36.40 -4.83
N ASN A 411 13.98 -36.12 -3.62
CA ASN A 411 12.87 -35.21 -3.43
C ASN A 411 13.21 -33.75 -3.84
N VAL A 412 14.47 -33.34 -3.81
CA VAL A 412 14.92 -32.04 -4.33
C VAL A 412 14.60 -31.92 -5.82
N GLU A 413 14.98 -32.92 -6.62
CA GLU A 413 14.68 -32.95 -8.06
C GLU A 413 13.16 -33.06 -8.31
N ALA A 414 12.45 -33.90 -7.54
CA ALA A 414 11.01 -34.07 -7.67
C ALA A 414 10.26 -32.76 -7.43
N PHE A 415 10.60 -31.99 -6.41
CA PHE A 415 10.02 -30.68 -6.16
C PHE A 415 10.38 -29.66 -7.25
N ARG A 416 11.63 -29.69 -7.76
CA ARG A 416 12.02 -28.82 -8.87
C ARG A 416 11.23 -29.14 -10.15
N GLN A 417 10.98 -30.41 -10.43
CA GLN A 417 10.16 -30.84 -11.57
C GLN A 417 8.69 -30.38 -11.44
N ARG A 418 8.16 -30.24 -10.22
CA ARG A 418 6.86 -29.61 -9.97
C ARG A 418 6.87 -28.09 -10.16
N GLY A 419 8.04 -27.47 -10.25
CA GLY A 419 8.17 -26.04 -10.47
C GLY A 419 8.58 -25.23 -9.24
N VAL A 420 8.96 -25.87 -8.13
CA VAL A 420 9.49 -25.17 -6.95
C VAL A 420 10.74 -24.38 -7.35
N VAL A 421 10.74 -23.06 -7.06
CA VAL A 421 11.80 -22.15 -7.49
C VAL A 421 12.89 -21.99 -6.44
N TYR A 422 12.56 -22.11 -5.15
CA TYR A 422 13.53 -22.16 -4.05
C TYR A 422 13.06 -23.07 -2.92
N MET A 423 14.01 -23.47 -2.09
CA MET A 423 13.75 -24.13 -0.81
C MET A 423 14.58 -23.47 0.28
N THR A 424 13.91 -23.02 1.37
CA THR A 424 14.55 -22.57 2.61
C THR A 424 15.14 -23.78 3.34
N LEU A 425 16.43 -23.75 3.64
CA LEU A 425 17.14 -24.93 4.17
C LEU A 425 16.59 -25.44 5.50
N CYS A 426 16.16 -24.53 6.37
CA CYS A 426 15.53 -24.85 7.65
C CYS A 426 14.48 -23.79 8.01
N HIS A 427 13.65 -24.06 9.03
CA HIS A 427 12.76 -23.08 9.66
C HIS A 427 13.16 -22.87 11.14
N ASN A 428 12.23 -22.76 12.07
CA ASN A 428 12.51 -22.65 13.50
C ASN A 428 12.84 -24.04 14.10
N GLY A 429 14.11 -24.37 14.20
CA GLY A 429 14.64 -25.64 14.66
C GLY A 429 15.63 -26.26 13.67
N ASP A 430 16.64 -26.94 14.19
CA ASP A 430 17.63 -27.65 13.39
C ASP A 430 16.95 -28.84 12.69
N ASN A 431 17.41 -29.15 11.48
CA ASN A 431 16.97 -30.34 10.72
C ASN A 431 18.19 -31.13 10.21
N ASP A 432 17.98 -32.16 9.38
CA ASP A 432 19.08 -32.95 8.88
C ASP A 432 19.99 -32.21 7.89
N ILE A 433 19.60 -31.00 7.44
CA ILE A 433 20.36 -30.20 6.46
C ILE A 433 21.30 -29.23 7.17
N CYS A 434 20.80 -28.45 8.13
CA CYS A 434 21.58 -27.40 8.79
C CYS A 434 20.97 -26.90 10.11
N ASP A 435 21.76 -26.14 10.84
CA ASP A 435 21.32 -25.45 12.04
C ASP A 435 20.48 -24.21 11.71
N SER A 436 19.42 -24.02 12.48
CA SER A 436 18.53 -22.86 12.44
C SER A 436 18.99 -21.75 13.38
N ALA A 437 18.69 -20.50 13.05
CA ALA A 437 18.91 -19.35 13.95
C ALA A 437 18.15 -19.47 15.29
N ARG A 438 17.14 -20.33 15.35
CA ARG A 438 16.34 -20.65 16.55
C ARG A 438 16.46 -22.13 16.96
N GLY A 439 17.49 -22.82 16.48
CA GLY A 439 17.80 -24.21 16.80
C GLY A 439 18.78 -24.37 17.97
N ASN A 440 19.22 -25.59 18.18
CA ASN A 440 20.18 -25.97 19.21
C ASN A 440 21.65 -26.01 18.71
N HIS A 441 21.87 -25.76 17.41
CA HIS A 441 23.15 -25.78 16.71
C HIS A 441 23.84 -27.17 16.76
N GLU A 442 23.10 -28.22 16.41
CA GLU A 442 23.51 -29.61 16.48
C GLU A 442 24.69 -29.94 15.55
N HIS A 443 24.78 -29.27 14.40
CA HIS A 443 25.79 -29.57 13.36
C HIS A 443 26.97 -28.58 13.40
N GLY A 444 26.84 -27.45 14.08
CA GLY A 444 27.80 -26.36 14.02
C GLY A 444 27.83 -25.66 12.65
N GLY A 445 26.75 -25.78 11.87
CA GLY A 445 26.58 -25.21 10.53
C GLY A 445 25.78 -26.13 9.60
N VAL A 446 26.27 -26.36 8.38
CA VAL A 446 25.66 -27.26 7.39
C VAL A 446 26.16 -28.70 7.60
N SER A 447 25.25 -29.68 7.74
CA SER A 447 25.57 -31.09 7.91
C SER A 447 26.19 -31.74 6.64
N GLU A 448 26.72 -32.96 6.75
CA GLU A 448 27.20 -33.71 5.59
C GLU A 448 26.07 -34.01 4.59
N PHE A 449 24.85 -34.25 5.06
CA PHE A 449 23.68 -34.39 4.20
C PHE A 449 23.30 -33.05 3.56
N GLY A 450 23.36 -31.98 4.32
CA GLY A 450 23.09 -30.60 3.82
C GLY A 450 24.03 -30.19 2.69
N LYS A 451 25.31 -30.62 2.71
CA LYS A 451 26.25 -30.39 1.60
C LYS A 451 25.76 -31.05 0.30
N GLN A 452 25.22 -32.27 0.39
CA GLN A 452 24.65 -32.98 -0.75
C GLN A 452 23.37 -32.28 -1.25
N VAL A 453 22.51 -31.80 -0.33
CA VAL A 453 21.28 -31.07 -0.66
C VAL A 453 21.60 -29.79 -1.41
N ILE A 454 22.54 -28.97 -0.93
CA ILE A 454 22.95 -27.73 -1.62
C ILE A 454 23.51 -28.03 -3.01
N ALA A 455 24.35 -29.09 -3.14
CA ALA A 455 24.88 -29.49 -4.43
C ALA A 455 23.77 -29.93 -5.40
N GLU A 456 22.79 -30.69 -4.91
CA GLU A 456 21.64 -31.12 -5.71
C GLU A 456 20.73 -29.96 -6.12
N MET A 457 20.43 -29.02 -5.20
CA MET A 457 19.70 -27.82 -5.54
C MET A 457 20.38 -27.02 -6.66
N ASN A 458 21.71 -26.88 -6.59
CA ASN A 458 22.48 -26.23 -7.65
C ASN A 458 22.37 -27.00 -8.98
N ARG A 459 22.47 -28.35 -8.93
CA ARG A 459 22.37 -29.18 -10.12
C ARG A 459 21.04 -29.06 -10.84
N VAL A 460 19.94 -29.05 -10.09
CA VAL A 460 18.57 -28.99 -10.67
C VAL A 460 18.08 -27.58 -10.95
N GLY A 461 18.85 -26.54 -10.60
CA GLY A 461 18.47 -25.16 -10.80
C GLY A 461 17.36 -24.68 -9.85
N MET A 462 17.42 -25.11 -8.58
CA MET A 462 16.60 -24.61 -7.47
C MET A 462 17.44 -23.65 -6.64
N MET A 463 16.92 -22.45 -6.34
CA MET A 463 17.63 -21.47 -5.50
C MET A 463 17.70 -21.96 -4.06
N VAL A 464 18.87 -21.79 -3.43
CA VAL A 464 19.05 -21.99 -1.99
C VAL A 464 18.58 -20.75 -1.27
N ASP A 465 17.68 -20.90 -0.30
CA ASP A 465 17.21 -19.81 0.57
C ASP A 465 17.76 -20.01 1.99
N LEU A 466 18.40 -18.95 2.52
CA LEU A 466 19.01 -18.92 3.85
C LEU A 466 18.22 -18.14 4.89
N SER A 467 17.00 -17.74 4.60
CA SER A 467 16.12 -17.28 5.66
C SER A 467 16.02 -18.37 6.73
N HIS A 468 15.97 -18.00 8.02
CA HIS A 468 16.02 -18.91 9.18
C HIS A 468 17.36 -19.59 9.52
N ALA A 469 18.35 -19.61 8.62
CA ALA A 469 19.61 -20.30 8.86
C ALA A 469 20.42 -19.65 10.00
N ALA A 470 21.06 -20.48 10.83
CA ALA A 470 22.07 -20.01 11.80
C ALA A 470 23.24 -19.33 11.08
N GLU A 471 23.95 -18.46 11.78
CA GLU A 471 25.09 -17.74 11.19
C GLU A 471 26.18 -18.70 10.64
N ALA A 472 26.48 -19.81 11.33
CA ALA A 472 27.41 -20.82 10.83
C ALA A 472 26.89 -21.50 9.55
N SER A 473 25.60 -21.90 9.54
CA SER A 473 24.96 -22.48 8.36
C SER A 473 24.93 -21.51 7.17
N PHE A 474 24.76 -20.22 7.43
CA PHE A 474 24.79 -19.17 6.41
C PHE A 474 26.15 -19.11 5.71
N TYR A 475 27.25 -19.04 6.47
CA TYR A 475 28.59 -18.96 5.87
C TYR A 475 29.02 -20.28 5.20
N ASP A 476 28.66 -21.43 5.77
CA ASP A 476 28.90 -22.71 5.15
C ASP A 476 28.19 -22.84 3.81
N ALA A 477 26.90 -22.49 3.76
CA ALA A 477 26.12 -22.54 2.52
C ALA A 477 26.67 -21.59 1.45
N LEU A 478 27.16 -20.41 1.81
CA LEU A 478 27.82 -19.50 0.87
C LEU A 478 29.10 -20.06 0.28
N GLN A 479 29.83 -20.87 1.05
CA GLN A 479 31.07 -21.53 0.56
C GLN A 479 30.76 -22.75 -0.31
N LEU A 480 29.68 -23.47 -0.03
CA LEU A 480 29.29 -24.70 -0.70
C LEU A 480 28.54 -24.47 -2.01
N SER A 481 27.69 -23.43 -2.06
CA SER A 481 26.86 -23.17 -3.23
C SER A 481 27.69 -22.68 -4.42
N GLN A 482 27.42 -23.26 -5.58
CA GLN A 482 28.02 -22.86 -6.87
C GLN A 482 27.16 -21.81 -7.59
N THR A 483 25.97 -21.50 -7.06
CA THR A 483 25.05 -20.51 -7.60
C THR A 483 24.75 -19.43 -6.54
N PRO A 484 24.35 -18.22 -6.95
CA PRO A 484 23.94 -17.19 -6.00
C PRO A 484 22.80 -17.66 -5.11
N ILE A 485 22.81 -17.20 -3.86
CA ILE A 485 21.87 -17.58 -2.80
C ILE A 485 20.89 -16.43 -2.54
N VAL A 486 19.71 -16.75 -2.04
CA VAL A 486 18.70 -15.77 -1.61
C VAL A 486 18.45 -15.85 -0.09
N CYS A 487 18.05 -14.74 0.51
CA CYS A 487 17.32 -14.70 1.78
C CYS A 487 15.94 -14.14 1.47
N SER A 488 14.94 -15.00 1.37
CA SER A 488 13.61 -14.66 0.85
C SER A 488 12.82 -13.68 1.73
N HIS A 489 13.12 -13.65 3.05
CA HIS A 489 12.49 -12.77 4.04
C HIS A 489 13.41 -12.59 5.26
N SER A 490 14.25 -11.55 5.26
CA SER A 490 15.21 -11.27 6.35
C SER A 490 15.58 -9.79 6.37
N SER A 491 15.48 -9.16 7.54
CA SER A 491 15.77 -7.74 7.72
C SER A 491 17.19 -7.51 8.33
N ALA A 492 17.51 -6.27 8.74
CA ALA A 492 18.82 -5.89 9.22
C ALA A 492 18.93 -6.01 10.75
N ARG A 493 19.89 -6.79 11.26
CA ARG A 493 20.13 -6.96 12.69
C ARG A 493 20.62 -5.69 13.37
N ALA A 494 21.31 -4.83 12.64
CA ALA A 494 21.80 -3.55 13.17
C ALA A 494 20.66 -2.61 13.61
N LEU A 495 19.46 -2.72 13.02
CA LEU A 495 18.29 -1.92 13.37
C LEU A 495 17.37 -2.63 14.36
N CYS A 496 17.23 -3.94 14.24
CA CYS A 496 16.48 -4.76 15.18
C CYS A 496 17.28 -6.03 15.52
N ASP A 497 17.83 -6.10 16.72
CA ASP A 497 18.66 -7.21 17.18
C ASP A 497 17.82 -8.47 17.41
N HIS A 498 17.53 -9.16 16.32
CA HIS A 498 16.80 -10.41 16.30
C HIS A 498 17.61 -11.48 15.54
N PRO A 499 17.68 -12.75 16.01
CA PRO A 499 18.51 -13.80 15.37
C PRO A 499 18.12 -14.12 13.93
N ARG A 500 16.88 -13.81 13.51
CA ARG A 500 16.39 -13.98 12.14
C ARG A 500 16.89 -12.89 11.18
N ASN A 501 17.36 -11.75 11.70
CA ASN A 501 17.90 -10.66 10.93
C ASN A 501 19.38 -10.88 10.59
N LEU A 502 19.78 -10.41 9.41
CA LEU A 502 21.16 -10.52 8.93
C LEU A 502 22.06 -9.46 9.59
N THR A 503 23.25 -9.88 9.99
CA THR A 503 24.32 -8.95 10.38
C THR A 503 24.88 -8.23 9.15
N ASP A 504 25.51 -7.08 9.35
CA ASP A 504 26.18 -6.34 8.26
C ASP A 504 27.23 -7.18 7.56
N ASP A 505 27.93 -8.07 8.28
CA ASP A 505 28.93 -8.96 7.71
C ASP A 505 28.30 -10.08 6.86
N GLN A 506 27.18 -10.65 7.30
CA GLN A 506 26.40 -11.59 6.48
C GLN A 506 25.90 -10.91 5.20
N MET A 507 25.38 -9.70 5.30
CA MET A 507 24.92 -8.92 4.15
C MET A 507 26.05 -8.65 3.16
N ARG A 508 27.22 -8.20 3.62
CA ARG A 508 28.42 -8.03 2.76
C ARG A 508 28.87 -9.32 2.10
N ALA A 509 28.85 -10.43 2.84
CA ALA A 509 29.22 -11.74 2.31
C ALA A 509 28.24 -12.22 1.24
N LEU A 510 26.93 -12.07 1.47
CA LEU A 510 25.89 -12.43 0.52
C LEU A 510 26.00 -11.59 -0.78
N ALA A 511 26.15 -10.29 -0.66
CA ALA A 511 26.35 -9.39 -1.81
C ALA A 511 27.60 -9.74 -2.61
N LYS A 512 28.74 -10.01 -1.93
CA LYS A 512 29.99 -10.44 -2.56
C LYS A 512 29.84 -11.74 -3.33
N ALA A 513 28.97 -12.65 -2.85
CA ALA A 513 28.64 -13.92 -3.52
C ALA A 513 27.60 -13.74 -4.65
N GLY A 514 27.14 -12.51 -4.91
CA GLY A 514 26.15 -12.21 -5.95
C GLY A 514 24.70 -12.47 -5.53
N GLY A 515 24.44 -12.78 -4.25
CA GLY A 515 23.12 -13.09 -3.73
C GLY A 515 22.22 -11.88 -3.50
N VAL A 516 21.01 -12.10 -2.97
CA VAL A 516 20.02 -11.07 -2.65
C VAL A 516 19.35 -11.36 -1.31
N ALA A 517 19.08 -10.32 -0.53
CA ALA A 517 18.26 -10.38 0.67
C ALA A 517 16.99 -9.54 0.49
N GLN A 518 15.87 -10.05 0.98
CA GLN A 518 14.56 -9.42 0.87
C GLN A 518 14.10 -8.93 2.25
N VAL A 519 13.74 -7.66 2.35
CA VAL A 519 13.20 -7.07 3.58
C VAL A 519 11.86 -7.74 3.88
N THR A 520 11.72 -8.23 5.12
CA THR A 520 10.44 -8.77 5.61
C THR A 520 9.58 -7.69 6.25
N LEU A 521 8.26 -7.88 6.20
CA LEU A 521 7.28 -6.98 6.84
C LEU A 521 6.73 -7.55 8.15
N TYR A 522 7.46 -8.47 8.78
CA TYR A 522 7.12 -8.94 10.13
C TYR A 522 7.56 -7.92 11.18
N HIS A 523 6.61 -7.47 12.01
CA HIS A 523 6.84 -6.40 12.97
C HIS A 523 8.01 -6.67 13.93
N GLY A 524 8.12 -7.91 14.45
CA GLY A 524 9.17 -8.32 15.39
C GLY A 524 10.58 -8.34 14.82
N PHE A 525 10.74 -8.28 13.47
CA PHE A 525 12.04 -8.15 12.81
C PHE A 525 12.37 -6.72 12.42
N LEU A 526 11.40 -5.81 12.50
CA LEU A 526 11.58 -4.40 12.18
C LEU A 526 11.80 -3.56 13.44
N VAL A 527 11.02 -3.79 14.50
CA VAL A 527 11.08 -3.02 15.72
C VAL A 527 11.16 -3.96 16.94
N LYS A 528 12.15 -3.74 17.78
CA LYS A 528 12.31 -4.55 18.99
C LYS A 528 11.13 -4.36 19.93
N ASP A 529 10.63 -5.47 20.50
CA ASP A 529 9.50 -5.49 21.44
C ASP A 529 8.21 -4.87 20.87
N SER A 530 8.06 -4.88 19.53
CA SER A 530 6.85 -4.43 18.87
C SER A 530 5.66 -5.38 19.15
N VAL A 531 4.45 -4.82 19.13
CA VAL A 531 3.20 -5.58 19.22
C VAL A 531 2.61 -5.82 17.85
N ASP A 532 1.90 -6.95 17.68
CA ASP A 532 1.22 -7.30 16.44
C ASP A 532 0.25 -6.20 16.00
N PHE A 533 0.44 -5.75 14.78
CA PHE A 533 -0.59 -5.00 14.08
C PHE A 533 -1.67 -5.99 13.60
N ASN A 534 -2.88 -5.90 14.15
CA ASN A 534 -3.99 -6.73 13.68
C ASN A 534 -4.85 -5.95 12.67
N PRO A 535 -4.65 -6.13 11.36
CA PRO A 535 -5.43 -5.46 10.33
C PRO A 535 -6.92 -5.85 10.38
N ASN A 536 -7.26 -7.01 10.95
CA ASN A 536 -8.64 -7.49 11.09
C ASN A 536 -9.37 -6.88 12.30
N CYS A 537 -8.66 -6.22 13.24
CA CYS A 537 -9.29 -5.49 14.34
C CYS A 537 -10.16 -4.32 13.85
N GLN A 538 -9.94 -3.86 12.62
CA GLN A 538 -10.67 -2.75 12.01
C GLN A 538 -12.03 -3.15 11.40
N LEU A 539 -12.30 -4.44 11.21
CA LEU A 539 -13.52 -4.94 10.57
C LEU A 539 -14.60 -5.43 11.54
N SER A 540 -14.27 -5.61 12.83
CA SER A 540 -15.25 -6.00 13.83
C SER A 540 -15.84 -4.79 14.54
N THR A 541 -17.07 -4.42 14.20
CA THR A 541 -17.86 -3.36 14.85
C THR A 541 -18.35 -3.72 16.26
N VAL A 542 -17.78 -4.73 16.92
CA VAL A 542 -18.22 -5.16 18.25
C VAL A 542 -17.03 -5.22 19.20
N ASN A 543 -16.99 -4.24 20.10
CA ASN A 543 -16.17 -4.21 21.33
C ASN A 543 -14.64 -4.22 21.20
N CYS A 544 -14.05 -3.29 20.46
CA CYS A 544 -12.72 -2.84 20.80
C CYS A 544 -12.83 -1.67 21.80
N GLN A 545 -12.97 -1.97 23.08
CA GLN A 545 -12.57 -1.00 24.09
C GLN A 545 -11.08 -0.78 23.87
N LEU A 546 -10.72 0.44 23.45
CA LEU A 546 -9.36 0.95 23.50
C LEU A 546 -8.83 0.70 24.92
N SER A 547 -8.12 -0.41 25.12
CA SER A 547 -7.16 -0.45 26.19
C SER A 547 -6.14 0.63 25.84
N THR A 548 -6.02 1.63 26.67
CA THR A 548 -4.90 2.58 26.72
C THR A 548 -3.62 1.82 27.09
N VAL A 549 -3.25 0.83 26.30
CA VAL A 549 -1.92 0.25 26.30
C VAL A 549 -1.07 1.22 25.49
N ASN A 550 -0.09 1.81 26.15
CA ASN A 550 0.96 2.62 25.55
C ASN A 550 1.32 2.07 24.17
N CYS A 551 0.93 2.77 23.10
CA CYS A 551 1.31 2.46 21.70
C CYS A 551 2.80 2.76 21.49
N GLN A 552 3.68 2.19 22.30
CA GLN A 552 5.07 2.62 22.32
C GLN A 552 5.92 2.04 21.19
N HIS A 553 5.51 1.00 20.45
CA HIS A 553 6.38 0.44 19.38
C HIS A 553 5.59 -0.43 18.41
N GLU A 554 4.68 0.14 17.63
CA GLU A 554 4.09 -0.56 16.51
C GLU A 554 4.97 -0.35 15.26
N ALA A 555 5.33 -1.43 14.57
CA ALA A 555 6.12 -1.35 13.33
C ALA A 555 5.28 -0.76 12.19
N THR A 556 5.90 0.07 11.40
CA THR A 556 5.28 0.82 10.30
C THR A 556 6.04 0.62 8.99
N ILE A 557 5.43 1.04 7.91
CA ILE A 557 6.09 1.07 6.60
C ILE A 557 7.40 1.90 6.61
N LEU A 558 7.53 2.88 7.51
CA LEU A 558 8.77 3.68 7.62
C LEU A 558 9.91 2.83 8.18
N ASP A 559 9.63 2.00 9.17
CA ASP A 559 10.64 1.08 9.73
C ASP A 559 11.13 0.09 8.66
N ALA A 560 10.21 -0.44 7.83
CA ALA A 560 10.59 -1.32 6.72
C ALA A 560 11.47 -0.60 5.68
N ILE A 561 11.17 0.66 5.38
CA ILE A 561 12.00 1.50 4.49
C ILE A 561 13.38 1.77 5.12
N ASP A 562 13.47 2.00 6.43
CA ASP A 562 14.75 2.20 7.12
C ASP A 562 15.61 0.93 7.04
N HIS A 563 15.00 -0.25 7.25
CA HIS A 563 15.69 -1.53 7.03
C HIS A 563 16.18 -1.69 5.60
N LEU A 564 15.33 -1.40 4.61
CA LEU A 564 15.71 -1.46 3.20
C LEU A 564 16.87 -0.50 2.89
N ASN A 565 16.81 0.75 3.36
CA ASN A 565 17.86 1.74 3.19
C ASN A 565 19.19 1.29 3.80
N HIS A 566 19.14 0.71 5.01
CA HIS A 566 20.34 0.15 5.66
C HIS A 566 20.93 -1.00 4.82
N MET A 567 20.09 -1.95 4.37
CA MET A 567 20.53 -3.07 3.55
C MET A 567 21.11 -2.60 2.22
N VAL A 568 20.50 -1.62 1.56
CA VAL A 568 21.04 -1.02 0.32
C VAL A 568 22.40 -0.36 0.57
N ASN A 569 22.56 0.33 1.70
CA ASN A 569 23.85 0.96 2.07
C ASN A 569 24.96 -0.08 2.32
N ILE A 570 24.63 -1.26 2.85
CA ILE A 570 25.61 -2.31 3.15
C ILE A 570 25.91 -3.19 1.95
N MET A 571 24.88 -3.57 1.17
CA MET A 571 24.95 -4.58 0.12
C MET A 571 25.08 -4.00 -1.29
N GLY A 572 24.61 -2.77 -1.49
CA GLY A 572 24.34 -2.21 -2.82
C GLY A 572 22.93 -2.53 -3.32
N ILE A 573 22.42 -1.68 -4.21
CA ILE A 573 21.06 -1.73 -4.73
C ILE A 573 20.72 -3.03 -5.47
N GLU A 574 21.72 -3.67 -6.09
CA GLU A 574 21.56 -4.90 -6.86
C GLU A 574 21.29 -6.15 -5.98
N HIS A 575 21.33 -6.00 -4.67
CA HIS A 575 21.31 -7.12 -3.72
C HIS A 575 20.16 -7.08 -2.73
N VAL A 576 19.20 -6.16 -2.90
CA VAL A 576 18.08 -5.96 -1.97
C VAL A 576 16.74 -5.99 -2.69
N GLY A 577 15.70 -6.51 -2.01
CA GLY A 577 14.32 -6.51 -2.49
C GLY A 577 13.32 -6.66 -1.35
N ILE A 578 12.11 -7.18 -1.66
CA ILE A 578 10.97 -7.30 -0.75
C ILE A 578 10.48 -8.74 -0.68
N GLY A 579 10.32 -9.27 0.53
CA GLY A 579 9.67 -10.54 0.81
C GLY A 579 8.79 -10.38 2.04
N THR A 580 7.49 -10.22 1.83
CA THR A 580 6.58 -9.64 2.82
C THR A 580 6.37 -10.50 4.05
N ASP A 581 6.44 -11.82 3.90
CA ASP A 581 6.06 -12.77 4.94
C ASP A 581 4.56 -12.67 5.27
N PHE A 582 3.75 -12.21 4.29
CA PHE A 582 2.30 -12.13 4.45
C PHE A 582 1.71 -13.50 4.74
N ASP A 583 0.76 -13.52 5.66
CA ASP A 583 0.11 -14.73 6.17
C ASP A 583 1.03 -15.64 7.02
N GLY A 584 2.34 -15.31 7.16
CA GLY A 584 3.31 -15.89 8.08
C GLY A 584 3.76 -14.92 9.17
N ASP A 585 2.82 -14.16 9.74
CA ASP A 585 3.01 -13.06 10.70
C ASP A 585 3.43 -11.72 10.08
N GLY A 586 3.64 -11.62 8.76
CA GLY A 586 3.90 -10.36 8.05
C GLY A 586 2.66 -9.46 7.97
N GLY A 587 2.90 -8.15 7.87
CA GLY A 587 1.86 -7.12 7.79
C GLY A 587 2.07 -6.04 8.85
N ILE A 588 2.26 -4.79 8.39
CA ILE A 588 2.60 -3.64 9.24
C ILE A 588 1.71 -2.45 8.89
N ARG A 589 1.63 -1.47 9.78
CA ARG A 589 0.85 -0.25 9.52
C ARG A 589 1.38 0.48 8.28
N GLY A 590 0.48 0.74 7.32
CA GLY A 590 0.80 1.34 6.02
C GLY A 590 1.23 0.35 4.94
N CYS A 591 1.38 -0.94 5.29
CA CYS A 591 1.56 -2.06 4.38
C CYS A 591 1.01 -3.35 5.02
N ALA A 592 -0.31 -3.37 5.27
CA ALA A 592 -0.99 -4.42 6.04
C ALA A 592 -1.36 -5.65 5.21
N SER A 593 -1.42 -5.54 3.91
CA SER A 593 -1.75 -6.62 2.97
C SER A 593 -1.27 -6.30 1.57
N ALA A 594 -1.42 -7.24 0.65
CA ALA A 594 -1.05 -7.05 -0.76
C ALA A 594 -1.72 -5.83 -1.41
N SER A 595 -2.92 -5.40 -0.95
CA SER A 595 -3.59 -4.19 -1.47
C SER A 595 -2.85 -2.88 -1.16
N GLU A 596 -1.93 -2.88 -0.21
CA GLU A 596 -1.21 -1.69 0.23
C GLU A 596 0.23 -1.61 -0.30
N LEU A 597 0.70 -2.59 -1.06
CA LEU A 597 2.07 -2.66 -1.57
C LEU A 597 2.46 -1.47 -2.45
N ILE A 598 1.50 -0.84 -3.13
CA ILE A 598 1.75 0.39 -3.87
C ILE A 598 2.24 1.54 -2.97
N ASN A 599 1.89 1.55 -1.67
CA ASN A 599 2.39 2.52 -0.70
C ASN A 599 3.89 2.37 -0.48
N PHE A 600 4.43 1.15 -0.57
CA PHE A 600 5.86 0.91 -0.50
C PHE A 600 6.59 1.62 -1.65
N THR A 601 6.09 1.50 -2.87
CA THR A 601 6.62 2.23 -4.03
C THR A 601 6.55 3.74 -3.85
N ARG A 602 5.44 4.25 -3.32
CA ARG A 602 5.31 5.68 -3.03
C ARG A 602 6.36 6.17 -2.01
N ARG A 603 6.68 5.36 -1.00
CA ARG A 603 7.76 5.68 -0.04
C ARG A 603 9.12 5.67 -0.72
N LEU A 604 9.42 4.69 -1.57
CA LEU A 604 10.66 4.66 -2.34
C LEU A 604 10.82 5.91 -3.23
N LEU A 605 9.74 6.38 -3.86
CA LEU A 605 9.74 7.63 -4.63
C LEU A 605 10.07 8.85 -3.75
N ARG A 606 9.52 8.91 -2.52
CA ARG A 606 9.82 9.96 -1.52
C ARG A 606 11.27 9.93 -1.05
N GLU A 607 11.86 8.73 -0.92
CA GLU A 607 13.28 8.51 -0.66
C GLU A 607 14.19 8.78 -1.89
N ARG A 608 13.58 9.19 -3.03
CA ARG A 608 14.27 9.53 -4.28
C ARG A 608 14.98 8.35 -4.97
N TYR A 609 14.50 7.12 -4.76
CA TYR A 609 14.92 6.01 -5.59
C TYR A 609 14.51 6.25 -7.05
N THR A 610 15.39 5.93 -8.00
CA THR A 610 15.07 6.01 -9.43
C THR A 610 14.12 4.89 -9.85
N GLU A 611 13.49 5.03 -11.01
CA GLU A 611 12.59 4.00 -11.56
C GLU A 611 13.32 2.66 -11.74
N GLU A 612 14.59 2.69 -12.18
CA GLU A 612 15.44 1.50 -12.31
C GLU A 612 15.74 0.85 -10.96
N GLN A 613 16.02 1.65 -9.94
CA GLN A 613 16.27 1.14 -8.59
C GLN A 613 15.00 0.51 -7.99
N ILE A 614 13.85 1.13 -8.20
CA ILE A 614 12.55 0.57 -7.78
C ILE A 614 12.25 -0.74 -8.52
N GLN A 615 12.55 -0.83 -9.81
CA GLN A 615 12.46 -2.07 -10.58
C GLN A 615 13.37 -3.18 -10.02
N MET A 616 14.60 -2.84 -9.63
CA MET A 616 15.53 -3.78 -9.00
C MET A 616 14.96 -4.33 -7.69
N ILE A 617 14.45 -3.44 -6.81
CA ILE A 617 13.89 -3.80 -5.50
C ILE A 617 12.66 -4.71 -5.65
N TRP A 618 11.71 -4.37 -6.54
CA TRP A 618 10.43 -5.10 -6.66
C TRP A 618 10.54 -6.49 -7.26
N GLY A 619 11.58 -6.80 -7.97
CA GLY A 619 11.71 -8.15 -8.55
C GLY A 619 12.97 -8.32 -9.38
N GLY A 620 13.52 -7.23 -9.94
CA GLY A 620 14.66 -7.29 -10.85
C GLY A 620 15.84 -8.06 -10.27
N ASN A 621 16.20 -7.82 -9.01
CA ASN A 621 17.31 -8.48 -8.34
C ASN A 621 17.04 -9.97 -8.10
N PHE A 622 15.87 -10.32 -7.58
CA PHE A 622 15.50 -11.70 -7.31
C PHE A 622 15.40 -12.52 -8.60
N LEU A 623 14.75 -11.97 -9.63
CA LEU A 623 14.59 -12.63 -10.93
C LEU A 623 15.92 -12.79 -11.67
N ARG A 624 16.86 -11.86 -11.50
CA ARG A 624 18.22 -12.00 -12.00
C ARG A 624 18.90 -13.26 -11.44
N ILE A 625 18.82 -13.45 -10.14
CA ILE A 625 19.38 -14.62 -9.46
C ILE A 625 18.66 -15.90 -9.91
N MET A 626 17.34 -15.89 -9.90
CA MET A 626 16.54 -17.02 -10.37
C MET A 626 16.95 -17.45 -11.79
N LYS A 627 17.12 -16.50 -12.71
CA LYS A 627 17.58 -16.78 -14.08
C LYS A 627 18.99 -17.36 -14.12
N GLN A 628 19.90 -16.86 -13.29
CA GLN A 628 21.26 -17.40 -13.20
C GLN A 628 21.26 -18.85 -12.70
N VAL A 629 20.50 -19.14 -11.65
CA VAL A 629 20.38 -20.48 -11.07
C VAL A 629 19.76 -21.45 -12.05
N GLN A 630 18.66 -21.07 -12.70
CA GLN A 630 17.98 -21.91 -13.69
C GLN A 630 18.81 -22.15 -14.96
N ASN A 631 19.62 -21.18 -15.40
CA ASN A 631 20.51 -21.35 -16.56
C ASN A 631 21.76 -22.18 -16.24
N GLY A 632 22.11 -22.33 -14.97
CA GLY A 632 23.22 -23.17 -14.50
C GLY A 632 22.89 -24.66 -14.39
N MET A 633 21.66 -25.06 -14.72
CA MET A 633 21.25 -26.50 -14.70
C MET A 633 22.22 -27.35 -15.55
N LYS A 634 22.72 -28.45 -14.95
CA LYS A 634 23.61 -29.39 -15.61
C LYS A 634 22.89 -30.69 -15.94
#